data_91cb1c76d328b1ff0ef8b48e7df7e7b6
#
_entry.id   91cb1c76d328b1ff0ef8b48e7df7e7b6
#
_cell.length_a   1.000
_cell.length_b   1.000
_cell.length_c   1.000
_cell.angle_alpha   90.00
_cell.angle_beta   90.00
_cell.angle_gamma   90.00
#
_symmetry.space_group_name_H-M   'P 1'
#
loop_
_entity.id
_entity.type
_entity.pdbx_description
1 polymer ?
#
loop_
_entity_poly.entity_id
_entity_poly.type
_entity_poly.pdbx_seq_one_letter_code
_entity_poly.pdbx_strand_id
1 'polypeptide(L)'
;LVPRTWDDVLRAGPKLKAMGTPLGIGISPDGDSNYSLMSLLHSYGATIQDEGGNLTINRPATVEAVKVAAAIFKTGMTEDVFVWDGYSNNRLLASGKGSLILNAVSAIRAVETQNPALAANIALAPMPTTAAGAGGPRAIYVVGVNVIWKFSQNQDLARRFLVDLALDQRETLQRSLSYNLPPYEHAVPDLAALVDKDDRAQPPDKYRILADAPSWSTNIGHPGHANAAVMDVFNQFLVPKMFAAAARGEMSAEQAVKAAEAQMKPIFDHWREQGKI
;
A
#
# COMPACT_ATOMS: atom_id res chain seq x y z
N LEU A 1 -20.66 -2.27 -7.49
CA LEU A 1 -20.53 -2.52 -6.05
C LEU A 1 -19.03 -2.46 -5.71
N VAL A 2 -18.67 -1.58 -4.79
CA VAL A 2 -17.28 -1.50 -4.28
C VAL A 2 -17.07 -2.67 -3.32
N PRO A 3 -16.04 -3.53 -3.50
CA PRO A 3 -15.77 -4.64 -2.61
C PRO A 3 -15.36 -4.11 -1.22
N ARG A 4 -15.90 -4.71 -0.16
CA ARG A 4 -15.58 -4.36 1.23
C ARG A 4 -14.69 -5.39 1.90
N THR A 5 -14.75 -6.62 1.42
CA THR A 5 -13.97 -7.74 1.96
C THR A 5 -13.14 -8.40 0.86
N TRP A 6 -12.10 -9.12 1.27
CA TRP A 6 -11.32 -9.95 0.35
C TRP A 6 -12.15 -11.07 -0.29
N ASP A 7 -13.18 -11.54 0.41
CA ASP A 7 -14.14 -12.49 -0.13
C ASP A 7 -14.99 -11.87 -1.25
N ASP A 8 -15.31 -10.58 -1.16
CA ASP A 8 -15.98 -9.87 -2.26
C ASP A 8 -15.09 -9.80 -3.49
N VAL A 9 -13.79 -9.51 -3.30
CA VAL A 9 -12.80 -9.46 -4.38
C VAL A 9 -12.66 -10.85 -5.01
N LEU A 10 -12.52 -11.89 -4.21
CA LEU A 10 -12.41 -13.29 -4.68
C LEU A 10 -13.64 -13.72 -5.49
N ARG A 11 -14.85 -13.39 -5.02
CA ARG A 11 -16.11 -13.71 -5.73
C ARG A 11 -16.26 -12.94 -7.04
N ALA A 12 -15.82 -11.68 -7.08
CA ALA A 12 -15.95 -10.84 -8.28
C ALA A 12 -14.91 -11.19 -9.35
N GLY A 13 -13.72 -11.63 -8.95
CA GLY A 13 -12.57 -11.87 -9.82
C GLY A 13 -12.86 -12.67 -11.08
N PRO A 14 -13.46 -13.86 -11.01
CA PRO A 14 -13.73 -14.69 -12.20
C PRO A 14 -14.62 -13.97 -13.22
N LYS A 15 -15.64 -13.28 -12.76
CA LYS A 15 -16.56 -12.53 -13.64
C LYS A 15 -15.87 -11.36 -14.32
N LEU A 16 -15.10 -10.58 -13.54
CA LEU A 16 -14.37 -9.43 -14.06
C LEU A 16 -13.31 -9.86 -15.09
N LYS A 17 -12.57 -10.94 -14.81
CA LYS A 17 -11.62 -11.52 -15.75
C LYS A 17 -12.28 -12.00 -17.04
N ALA A 18 -13.43 -12.68 -16.96
CA ALA A 18 -14.20 -13.11 -18.11
C ALA A 18 -14.75 -11.95 -18.95
N MET A 19 -14.98 -10.78 -18.34
CA MET A 19 -15.36 -9.54 -19.04
C MET A 19 -14.17 -8.81 -19.69
N GLY A 20 -12.95 -9.32 -19.57
CA GLY A 20 -11.73 -8.68 -20.10
C GLY A 20 -11.19 -7.55 -19.23
N THR A 21 -11.66 -7.44 -17.99
CA THR A 21 -11.22 -6.43 -17.01
C THR A 21 -10.71 -7.10 -15.73
N PRO A 22 -9.58 -7.83 -15.78
CA PRO A 22 -9.05 -8.56 -14.62
C PRO A 22 -8.74 -7.63 -13.45
N LEU A 23 -8.59 -8.24 -12.29
CA LEU A 23 -8.06 -7.58 -11.09
C LEU A 23 -6.56 -7.28 -11.28
N GLY A 24 -6.12 -6.11 -10.83
CA GLY A 24 -4.75 -5.63 -10.98
C GLY A 24 -4.04 -5.45 -9.62
N ILE A 25 -3.76 -6.56 -8.93
CA ILE A 25 -2.96 -6.55 -7.70
C ILE A 25 -1.56 -7.04 -8.05
N GLY A 26 -0.55 -6.16 -7.92
CA GLY A 26 0.84 -6.52 -8.18
C GLY A 26 1.36 -7.58 -7.22
N ILE A 27 2.09 -8.57 -7.76
CA ILE A 27 2.79 -9.61 -6.97
C ILE A 27 4.24 -9.72 -7.49
N SER A 28 4.84 -8.62 -7.83
CA SER A 28 6.20 -8.49 -8.36
C SER A 28 7.15 -7.84 -7.35
N PRO A 29 8.45 -7.93 -7.53
CA PRO A 29 9.42 -7.27 -6.65
C PRO A 29 9.51 -5.76 -6.94
N ASP A 30 8.44 -5.04 -6.62
CA ASP A 30 8.32 -3.59 -6.74
C ASP A 30 7.68 -2.96 -5.50
N GLY A 31 7.74 -1.62 -5.38
CA GLY A 31 7.27 -0.89 -4.21
C GLY A 31 5.76 -1.01 -3.99
N ASP A 32 4.95 -0.86 -5.04
CA ASP A 32 3.49 -0.88 -4.94
C ASP A 32 2.97 -2.27 -4.53
N SER A 33 3.55 -3.33 -5.11
CA SER A 33 3.27 -4.72 -4.70
C SER A 33 3.63 -4.93 -3.24
N ASN A 34 4.76 -4.40 -2.77
CA ASN A 34 5.21 -4.55 -1.40
C ASN A 34 4.24 -3.88 -0.41
N TYR A 35 3.88 -2.61 -0.63
CA TYR A 35 2.90 -1.91 0.20
C TYR A 35 1.53 -2.59 0.19
N SER A 36 1.05 -2.99 -0.98
CA SER A 36 -0.26 -3.63 -1.15
C SER A 36 -0.34 -4.98 -0.44
N LEU A 37 0.67 -5.83 -0.58
CA LEU A 37 0.69 -7.16 0.02
C LEU A 37 0.94 -7.11 1.54
N MET A 38 1.75 -6.17 2.03
CA MET A 38 1.87 -5.92 3.47
C MET A 38 0.55 -5.41 4.06
N SER A 39 -0.17 -4.54 3.35
CA SER A 39 -1.49 -4.08 3.77
C SER A 39 -2.52 -5.22 3.79
N LEU A 40 -2.42 -6.15 2.83
CA LEU A 40 -3.23 -7.37 2.84
C LEU A 40 -2.91 -8.23 4.08
N LEU A 41 -1.64 -8.42 4.43
CA LEU A 41 -1.25 -9.09 5.69
C LEU A 41 -1.91 -8.43 6.90
N HIS A 42 -1.81 -7.10 7.02
CA HIS A 42 -2.39 -6.36 8.14
C HIS A 42 -3.90 -6.52 8.23
N SER A 43 -4.60 -6.61 7.10
CA SER A 43 -6.06 -6.82 7.08
C SER A 43 -6.48 -8.18 7.65
N TYR A 44 -5.55 -9.15 7.70
CA TYR A 44 -5.71 -10.47 8.36
C TYR A 44 -5.14 -10.48 9.79
N GLY A 45 -4.64 -9.36 10.30
CA GLY A 45 -3.95 -9.30 11.59
C GLY A 45 -2.56 -9.94 11.57
N ALA A 46 -1.99 -10.16 10.38
CA ALA A 46 -0.64 -10.66 10.20
C ALA A 46 0.35 -9.49 10.09
N THR A 47 1.54 -9.66 10.65
CA THR A 47 2.59 -8.63 10.69
C THR A 47 3.96 -9.25 10.48
N ILE A 48 4.92 -8.45 10.03
CA ILE A 48 6.32 -8.89 9.91
C ILE A 48 6.94 -8.98 11.30
N GLN A 49 6.63 -8.04 12.17
CA GLN A 49 7.14 -7.97 13.54
C GLN A 49 6.03 -7.71 14.55
N ASP A 50 6.32 -7.91 15.84
CA ASP A 50 5.49 -7.46 16.96
C ASP A 50 5.91 -6.05 17.45
N GLU A 51 5.28 -5.55 18.51
CA GLU A 51 5.60 -4.25 19.14
C GLU A 51 7.03 -4.19 19.67
N GLY A 52 7.60 -5.33 20.05
CA GLY A 52 8.97 -5.46 20.55
C GLY A 52 10.03 -5.64 19.46
N GLY A 53 9.65 -5.58 18.17
CA GLY A 53 10.57 -5.78 17.05
C GLY A 53 10.98 -7.25 16.85
N ASN A 54 10.19 -8.21 17.33
CA ASN A 54 10.45 -9.64 17.08
C ASN A 54 9.76 -10.07 15.80
N LEU A 55 10.43 -10.90 15.00
CA LEU A 55 9.88 -11.45 13.76
C LEU A 55 8.65 -12.31 14.04
N THR A 56 7.53 -12.02 13.37
CA THR A 56 6.24 -12.69 13.58
C THR A 56 5.56 -13.15 12.30
N ILE A 57 6.26 -13.16 11.18
CA ILE A 57 5.67 -13.45 9.87
C ILE A 57 5.06 -14.86 9.78
N ASN A 58 5.62 -15.86 10.50
CA ASN A 58 5.16 -17.23 10.44
C ASN A 58 4.03 -17.50 11.44
N ARG A 59 2.83 -17.05 11.07
CA ARG A 59 1.59 -17.25 11.86
C ARG A 59 0.45 -17.72 10.96
N PRO A 60 -0.58 -18.38 11.53
CA PRO A 60 -1.76 -18.82 10.77
C PRO A 60 -2.41 -17.70 9.95
N ALA A 61 -2.49 -16.48 10.50
CA ALA A 61 -3.04 -15.31 9.81
C ALA A 61 -2.26 -14.95 8.52
N THR A 62 -0.94 -15.09 8.53
CA THR A 62 -0.10 -14.89 7.33
C THR A 62 -0.41 -15.95 6.27
N VAL A 63 -0.53 -17.21 6.69
CA VAL A 63 -0.85 -18.33 5.79
C VAL A 63 -2.22 -18.09 5.12
N GLU A 64 -3.23 -17.67 5.88
CA GLU A 64 -4.55 -17.38 5.32
C GLU A 64 -4.51 -16.19 4.33
N ALA A 65 -3.78 -15.11 4.64
CA ALA A 65 -3.59 -13.98 3.72
C ALA A 65 -2.94 -14.44 2.39
N VAL A 66 -1.91 -15.29 2.48
CA VAL A 66 -1.22 -15.83 1.30
C VAL A 66 -2.14 -16.75 0.48
N LYS A 67 -2.94 -17.61 1.13
CA LYS A 67 -3.94 -18.47 0.46
C LYS A 67 -4.97 -17.66 -0.32
N VAL A 68 -5.51 -16.63 0.31
CA VAL A 68 -6.51 -15.76 -0.34
C VAL A 68 -5.93 -15.01 -1.52
N ALA A 69 -4.73 -14.43 -1.41
CA ALA A 69 -4.06 -13.78 -2.51
C ALA A 69 -3.79 -14.73 -3.68
N ALA A 70 -3.33 -15.95 -3.41
CA ALA A 70 -3.13 -16.98 -4.43
C ALA A 70 -4.45 -17.40 -5.12
N ALA A 71 -5.55 -17.51 -4.36
CA ALA A 71 -6.87 -17.79 -4.92
C ALA A 71 -7.39 -16.62 -5.80
N ILE A 72 -7.21 -15.37 -5.36
CA ILE A 72 -7.56 -14.17 -6.14
C ILE A 72 -6.75 -14.13 -7.45
N PHE A 73 -5.44 -14.39 -7.39
CA PHE A 73 -4.61 -14.47 -8.60
C PHE A 73 -5.15 -15.52 -9.56
N LYS A 74 -5.30 -16.74 -9.12
CA LYS A 74 -5.73 -17.89 -9.96
C LYS A 74 -7.05 -17.62 -10.67
N THR A 75 -7.99 -16.97 -10.02
CA THR A 75 -9.36 -16.81 -10.51
C THR A 75 -9.61 -15.47 -11.18
N GLY A 76 -8.93 -14.40 -10.79
CA GLY A 76 -9.28 -13.03 -11.15
C GLY A 76 -8.19 -12.20 -11.82
N MET A 77 -6.92 -12.64 -11.82
CA MET A 77 -5.80 -11.86 -12.35
C MET A 77 -5.15 -12.53 -13.59
N THR A 78 -4.17 -11.87 -14.15
CA THR A 78 -3.35 -12.35 -15.28
C THR A 78 -1.88 -12.50 -14.84
N GLU A 79 -1.07 -13.26 -15.57
CA GLU A 79 0.31 -13.58 -15.16
C GLU A 79 1.27 -12.39 -15.21
N ASP A 80 0.93 -11.34 -15.94
CA ASP A 80 1.73 -10.12 -16.03
C ASP A 80 1.95 -9.43 -14.68
N VAL A 81 1.08 -9.66 -13.67
CA VAL A 81 1.23 -9.12 -12.31
C VAL A 81 2.53 -9.54 -11.60
N PHE A 82 3.21 -10.58 -12.09
CA PHE A 82 4.49 -11.03 -11.53
C PHE A 82 5.71 -10.26 -12.05
N VAL A 83 5.53 -9.48 -13.13
CA VAL A 83 6.62 -8.71 -13.76
C VAL A 83 6.33 -7.23 -13.83
N TRP A 84 5.37 -6.77 -13.06
CA TRP A 84 5.00 -5.37 -12.98
C TRP A 84 6.11 -4.50 -12.38
N ASP A 85 6.18 -3.27 -12.84
CA ASP A 85 6.90 -2.16 -12.22
C ASP A 85 5.91 -1.26 -11.43
N GLY A 86 6.42 -0.27 -10.70
CA GLY A 86 5.62 0.65 -9.89
C GLY A 86 4.62 1.52 -10.66
N TYR A 87 4.53 1.40 -12.00
CA TYR A 87 3.56 2.11 -12.85
C TYR A 87 2.59 1.18 -13.57
N SER A 88 2.75 -0.12 -13.46
CA SER A 88 1.97 -1.09 -14.23
C SER A 88 0.50 -1.09 -13.86
N ASN A 89 0.18 -1.03 -12.56
CA ASN A 89 -1.18 -0.87 -12.04
C ASN A 89 -1.84 0.44 -12.49
N ASN A 90 -1.09 1.56 -12.52
CA ASN A 90 -1.57 2.84 -13.04
C ASN A 90 -1.94 2.72 -14.53
N ARG A 91 -1.06 2.10 -15.33
CA ARG A 91 -1.31 1.87 -16.77
C ARG A 91 -2.54 0.99 -16.99
N LEU A 92 -2.71 -0.06 -16.18
CA LEU A 92 -3.89 -0.93 -16.25
C LEU A 92 -5.17 -0.12 -15.98
N LEU A 93 -5.20 0.68 -14.92
CA LEU A 93 -6.36 1.52 -14.58
C LEU A 93 -6.65 2.54 -15.67
N ALA A 94 -5.62 3.27 -16.13
CA ALA A 94 -5.75 4.32 -17.15
C ALA A 94 -6.19 3.79 -18.53
N SER A 95 -5.89 2.54 -18.83
CA SER A 95 -6.35 1.89 -20.07
C SER A 95 -7.83 1.50 -20.05
N GLY A 96 -8.49 1.52 -18.89
CA GLY A 96 -9.85 1.00 -18.71
C GLY A 96 -9.98 -0.53 -18.84
N LYS A 97 -8.84 -1.24 -18.90
CA LYS A 97 -8.80 -2.71 -19.05
C LYS A 97 -8.66 -3.45 -17.72
N GLY A 98 -8.66 -2.74 -16.60
CA GLY A 98 -8.63 -3.32 -15.26
C GLY A 98 -9.83 -2.87 -14.45
N SER A 99 -10.30 -3.72 -13.54
CA SER A 99 -11.48 -3.45 -12.72
C SER A 99 -11.15 -2.92 -11.33
N LEU A 100 -10.01 -3.31 -10.78
CA LEU A 100 -9.56 -2.93 -9.45
C LEU A 100 -8.04 -2.95 -9.43
N ILE A 101 -7.46 -1.92 -8.83
CA ILE A 101 -6.03 -1.89 -8.46
C ILE A 101 -5.88 -1.52 -6.97
N LEU A 102 -4.74 -1.85 -6.40
CA LEU A 102 -4.31 -1.35 -5.10
C LEU A 102 -3.21 -0.31 -5.34
N ASN A 103 -3.46 0.94 -5.01
CA ASN A 103 -2.53 2.03 -5.25
C ASN A 103 -2.86 3.26 -4.39
N ALA A 104 -1.96 4.22 -4.39
CA ALA A 104 -2.21 5.56 -3.90
C ALA A 104 -3.15 6.33 -4.83
N VAL A 105 -3.67 7.45 -4.37
CA VAL A 105 -4.62 8.29 -5.14
C VAL A 105 -4.03 8.88 -6.43
N SER A 106 -2.71 8.88 -6.58
CA SER A 106 -2.01 9.35 -7.79
C SER A 106 -2.49 8.65 -9.07
N ALA A 107 -2.86 7.37 -8.97
CA ALA A 107 -3.38 6.62 -10.12
C ALA A 107 -4.68 7.23 -10.65
N ILE A 108 -5.63 7.58 -9.76
CA ILE A 108 -6.89 8.22 -10.17
C ILE A 108 -6.63 9.64 -10.67
N ARG A 109 -5.78 10.41 -10.00
CA ARG A 109 -5.41 11.78 -10.41
C ARG A 109 -4.84 11.83 -11.83
N ALA A 110 -4.01 10.85 -12.18
CA ALA A 110 -3.51 10.72 -13.54
C ALA A 110 -4.65 10.48 -14.56
N VAL A 111 -5.60 9.61 -14.22
CA VAL A 111 -6.77 9.33 -15.09
C VAL A 111 -7.69 10.54 -15.20
N GLU A 112 -7.93 11.27 -14.12
CA GLU A 112 -8.74 12.52 -14.13
C GLU A 112 -8.19 13.54 -15.12
N THR A 113 -6.86 13.63 -15.23
CA THR A 113 -6.20 14.54 -16.17
C THR A 113 -6.24 14.03 -17.63
N GLN A 114 -6.05 12.72 -17.83
CA GLN A 114 -5.90 12.13 -19.15
C GLN A 114 -7.22 11.70 -19.79
N ASN A 115 -8.16 11.20 -18.98
CA ASN A 115 -9.46 10.68 -19.43
C ASN A 115 -10.54 10.92 -18.35
N PRO A 116 -11.08 12.13 -18.23
CA PRO A 116 -12.11 12.48 -17.23
C PRO A 116 -13.35 11.59 -17.29
N ALA A 117 -13.75 11.15 -18.47
CA ALA A 117 -14.91 10.27 -18.67
C ALA A 117 -14.68 8.88 -18.04
N LEU A 118 -13.48 8.34 -18.14
CA LEU A 118 -13.10 7.11 -17.45
C LEU A 118 -13.01 7.34 -15.93
N ALA A 119 -12.39 8.45 -15.52
CA ALA A 119 -12.23 8.78 -14.10
C ALA A 119 -13.56 8.89 -13.36
N ALA A 120 -14.61 9.37 -14.01
CA ALA A 120 -15.97 9.45 -13.44
C ALA A 120 -16.54 8.06 -13.07
N ASN A 121 -16.02 6.99 -13.68
CA ASN A 121 -16.43 5.60 -13.40
C ASN A 121 -15.50 4.89 -12.41
N ILE A 122 -14.45 5.56 -11.90
CA ILE A 122 -13.53 5.00 -10.92
C ILE A 122 -13.92 5.48 -9.52
N ALA A 123 -14.20 4.53 -8.63
CA ALA A 123 -14.42 4.81 -7.22
C ALA A 123 -13.12 4.65 -6.42
N LEU A 124 -12.96 5.45 -5.37
CA LEU A 124 -11.92 5.28 -4.36
C LEU A 124 -12.56 4.63 -3.12
N ALA A 125 -11.90 3.64 -2.56
CA ALA A 125 -12.35 2.93 -1.37
C ALA A 125 -11.17 2.56 -0.48
N PRO A 126 -11.38 2.40 0.84
CA PRO A 126 -10.40 1.77 1.70
C PRO A 126 -10.10 0.35 1.21
N MET A 127 -8.89 -0.15 1.52
CA MET A 127 -8.59 -1.54 1.23
C MET A 127 -9.60 -2.50 1.85
N PRO A 128 -9.92 -3.62 1.18
CA PRO A 128 -10.80 -4.63 1.73
C PRO A 128 -10.31 -5.16 3.09
N THR A 129 -11.22 -5.62 3.93
CA THR A 129 -10.92 -6.29 5.19
C THR A 129 -11.33 -7.75 5.13
N THR A 130 -11.13 -8.51 6.21
CA THR A 130 -11.72 -9.83 6.35
C THR A 130 -13.21 -9.75 6.68
N ALA A 131 -13.98 -10.80 6.37
CA ALA A 131 -15.41 -10.88 6.70
C ALA A 131 -15.69 -10.74 8.20
N ALA A 132 -14.77 -11.20 9.05
CA ALA A 132 -14.87 -11.07 10.50
C ALA A 132 -14.62 -9.65 11.01
N GLY A 133 -14.21 -8.71 10.14
CA GLY A 133 -13.82 -7.38 10.57
C GLY A 133 -12.58 -7.34 11.48
N ALA A 134 -11.99 -8.50 11.71
CA ALA A 134 -10.81 -8.67 12.55
C ALA A 134 -9.56 -8.36 11.72
N GLY A 135 -9.07 -7.18 11.84
CA GLY A 135 -7.80 -6.82 11.21
C GLY A 135 -7.32 -5.51 11.77
N GLY A 136 -6.03 -5.34 11.75
CA GLY A 136 -5.39 -4.09 12.06
C GLY A 136 -5.67 -3.03 10.99
N PRO A 137 -4.81 -2.03 10.87
CA PRO A 137 -4.85 -1.01 9.82
C PRO A 137 -4.88 -1.66 8.43
N ARG A 138 -5.67 -1.08 7.53
CA ARG A 138 -5.90 -1.63 6.19
C ARG A 138 -4.96 -1.10 5.12
N ALA A 139 -4.14 -0.11 5.46
CA ALA A 139 -3.18 0.46 4.53
C ALA A 139 -1.91 0.92 5.25
N ILE A 140 -0.82 0.97 4.52
CA ILE A 140 0.45 1.52 4.99
C ILE A 140 0.63 2.88 4.33
N TYR A 141 0.85 3.92 5.15
CA TYR A 141 1.20 5.23 4.62
C TYR A 141 2.69 5.29 4.26
N VAL A 142 2.98 6.01 3.19
CA VAL A 142 4.36 6.32 2.80
C VAL A 142 4.76 7.65 3.45
N VAL A 143 5.88 7.65 4.16
CA VAL A 143 6.44 8.87 4.77
C VAL A 143 7.62 9.33 3.93
N GLY A 144 7.50 10.54 3.37
CA GLY A 144 8.65 11.23 2.77
C GLY A 144 9.46 11.94 3.85
N VAL A 145 10.75 11.64 3.93
CA VAL A 145 11.68 12.29 4.87
C VAL A 145 12.67 13.15 4.09
N ASN A 146 12.70 14.45 4.40
CA ASN A 146 13.69 15.35 3.86
C ASN A 146 14.93 15.39 4.76
N VAL A 147 16.12 15.24 4.19
CA VAL A 147 17.38 15.23 4.92
C VAL A 147 18.35 16.28 4.39
N ILE A 148 19.20 16.82 5.26
CA ILE A 148 20.32 17.68 4.88
C ILE A 148 21.61 16.91 5.08
N TRP A 149 22.34 16.65 4.02
CA TRP A 149 23.59 15.94 4.09
C TRP A 149 24.66 16.73 4.84
N LYS A 150 25.48 16.07 5.66
CA LYS A 150 26.59 16.70 6.41
C LYS A 150 27.60 17.40 5.52
N PHE A 151 27.79 16.94 4.29
CA PHE A 151 28.71 17.53 3.32
C PHE A 151 28.14 18.72 2.53
N SER A 152 26.87 19.07 2.73
CA SER A 152 26.26 20.24 2.07
C SER A 152 26.95 21.53 2.50
N GLN A 153 27.33 22.36 1.55
CA GLN A 153 27.96 23.67 1.78
C GLN A 153 26.94 24.75 2.21
N ASN A 154 25.65 24.49 2.04
CA ASN A 154 24.57 25.45 2.30
C ASN A 154 23.54 24.90 3.32
N GLN A 155 24.01 24.32 4.43
CA GLN A 155 23.13 23.66 5.41
C GLN A 155 22.10 24.62 6.01
N ASP A 156 22.47 25.88 6.30
CA ASP A 156 21.55 26.85 6.89
C ASP A 156 20.46 27.30 5.90
N LEU A 157 20.81 27.47 4.63
CA LEU A 157 19.81 27.77 3.59
C LEU A 157 18.86 26.57 3.38
N ALA A 158 19.40 25.36 3.34
CA ALA A 158 18.62 24.14 3.23
C ALA A 158 17.67 23.97 4.44
N ARG A 159 18.14 24.28 5.65
CA ARG A 159 17.30 24.26 6.86
C ARG A 159 16.14 25.26 6.78
N ARG A 160 16.41 26.50 6.37
CA ARG A 160 15.37 27.52 6.18
C ARG A 160 14.35 27.07 5.13
N PHE A 161 14.80 26.57 4.00
CA PHE A 161 13.92 26.04 2.95
C PHE A 161 13.01 24.92 3.49
N LEU A 162 13.55 23.95 4.27
CA LEU A 162 12.76 22.86 4.84
C LEU A 162 11.76 23.36 5.90
N VAL A 163 12.11 24.40 6.67
CA VAL A 163 11.17 25.03 7.61
C VAL A 163 10.03 25.69 6.85
N ASP A 164 10.32 26.48 5.82
CA ASP A 164 9.31 27.14 4.99
C ASP A 164 8.38 26.09 4.32
N LEU A 165 8.96 25.02 3.78
CA LEU A 165 8.19 23.91 3.21
C LEU A 165 7.29 23.22 4.26
N ALA A 166 7.78 23.04 5.50
CA ALA A 166 7.02 22.44 6.58
C ALA A 166 5.88 23.35 7.10
N LEU A 167 6.00 24.65 6.93
CA LEU A 167 4.96 25.62 7.30
C LEU A 167 3.87 25.76 6.23
N ASP A 168 4.17 25.42 4.99
CA ASP A 168 3.24 25.57 3.86
C ASP A 168 2.52 24.26 3.47
N GLN A 169 1.96 23.59 4.46
CA GLN A 169 1.31 22.29 4.27
C GLN A 169 0.03 22.36 3.44
N ARG A 170 -0.73 23.46 3.57
CA ARG A 170 -1.95 23.67 2.78
C ARG A 170 -1.64 23.76 1.28
N GLU A 171 -0.64 24.55 0.92
CA GLU A 171 -0.21 24.69 -0.48
C GLU A 171 0.34 23.35 -1.01
N THR A 172 1.11 22.64 -0.20
CA THR A 172 1.62 21.30 -0.52
C THR A 172 0.47 20.32 -0.80
N LEU A 173 -0.56 20.28 0.05
CA LEU A 173 -1.75 19.47 -0.15
C LEU A 173 -2.47 19.81 -1.46
N GLN A 174 -2.73 21.11 -1.70
CA GLN A 174 -3.47 21.58 -2.87
C GLN A 174 -2.71 21.33 -4.17
N ARG A 175 -1.40 21.65 -4.22
CA ARG A 175 -0.56 21.44 -5.42
C ARG A 175 -0.36 19.96 -5.72
N SER A 176 -0.32 19.11 -4.71
CA SER A 176 -0.25 17.67 -4.91
C SER A 176 -1.59 17.01 -5.21
N LEU A 177 -2.68 17.78 -5.31
CA LEU A 177 -4.03 17.28 -5.53
C LEU A 177 -4.44 16.25 -4.46
N SER A 178 -4.18 16.56 -3.20
CA SER A 178 -4.40 15.69 -2.03
C SER A 178 -3.59 14.37 -2.03
N TYR A 179 -2.52 14.30 -2.82
CA TYR A 179 -1.59 13.17 -2.77
C TYR A 179 -0.68 13.22 -1.53
N ASN A 180 -0.13 14.41 -1.22
CA ASN A 180 0.66 14.63 -0.02
C ASN A 180 -0.24 15.15 1.11
N LEU A 181 -0.69 14.26 1.97
CA LEU A 181 -1.44 14.65 3.17
C LEU A 181 -0.51 15.33 4.19
N PRO A 182 -1.01 16.30 4.97
CA PRO A 182 -0.21 16.96 5.98
C PRO A 182 0.22 15.98 7.08
N PRO A 183 1.50 16.01 7.50
CA PRO A 183 2.00 15.13 8.56
C PRO A 183 1.50 15.55 9.96
N TYR A 184 0.93 16.74 10.09
CA TYR A 184 0.40 17.27 11.34
C TYR A 184 -1.06 17.68 11.17
N GLU A 185 -1.94 17.17 12.03
CA GLU A 185 -3.38 17.42 11.96
C GLU A 185 -3.72 18.92 11.99
N HIS A 186 -3.03 19.70 12.84
CA HIS A 186 -3.28 21.14 12.97
C HIS A 186 -2.77 21.98 11.79
N ALA A 187 -1.96 21.43 10.89
CA ALA A 187 -1.42 22.18 9.77
C ALA A 187 -2.49 22.50 8.69
N VAL A 188 -3.51 21.63 8.57
CA VAL A 188 -4.66 21.82 7.68
C VAL A 188 -5.94 21.41 8.42
N PRO A 189 -6.46 22.23 9.34
CA PRO A 189 -7.57 21.86 10.23
C PRO A 189 -8.88 21.62 9.50
N ASP A 190 -9.05 22.14 8.29
CA ASP A 190 -10.20 21.95 7.42
C ASP A 190 -9.98 20.89 6.32
N LEU A 191 -9.02 19.96 6.51
CA LEU A 191 -8.73 18.89 5.56
C LEU A 191 -9.99 18.15 5.10
N ALA A 192 -10.88 17.81 6.04
CA ALA A 192 -12.14 17.12 5.73
C ALA A 192 -13.01 17.90 4.72
N ALA A 193 -13.11 19.22 4.88
CA ALA A 193 -13.86 20.06 3.95
C ALA A 193 -13.20 20.17 2.56
N LEU A 194 -11.87 20.19 2.52
CA LEU A 194 -11.12 20.25 1.27
C LEU A 194 -11.21 18.97 0.43
N VAL A 195 -11.23 17.80 1.07
CA VAL A 195 -11.35 16.51 0.35
C VAL A 195 -12.81 16.10 0.08
N ASP A 196 -13.78 16.77 0.70
CA ASP A 196 -15.21 16.58 0.49
C ASP A 196 -15.73 17.29 -0.75
N LYS A 197 -15.04 18.34 -1.20
CA LYS A 197 -15.41 19.16 -2.37
C LYS A 197 -14.20 19.41 -3.27
N ASP A 198 -13.85 18.40 -4.03
CA ASP A 198 -12.79 18.51 -5.02
C ASP A 198 -13.41 18.76 -6.41
N ASP A 199 -13.27 19.95 -6.93
CA ASP A 199 -13.87 20.37 -8.22
C ASP A 199 -13.34 19.58 -9.43
N ARG A 200 -12.23 18.86 -9.27
CA ARG A 200 -11.63 18.02 -10.30
C ARG A 200 -12.13 16.59 -10.26
N ALA A 201 -12.73 16.18 -9.15
CA ALA A 201 -13.23 14.82 -8.96
C ALA A 201 -14.66 14.63 -9.43
N GLN A 202 -14.99 13.43 -9.89
CA GLN A 202 -16.33 13.01 -10.20
C GLN A 202 -16.62 11.66 -9.49
N PRO A 203 -17.53 11.61 -8.49
CA PRO A 203 -18.21 12.75 -7.87
C PRO A 203 -17.24 13.64 -7.06
N PRO A 204 -17.62 14.87 -6.71
CA PRO A 204 -16.73 15.81 -6.00
C PRO A 204 -16.24 15.33 -4.64
N ASP A 205 -16.99 14.46 -3.97
CA ASP A 205 -16.68 13.88 -2.67
C ASP A 205 -15.85 12.56 -2.74
N LYS A 206 -15.34 12.21 -3.92
CA LYS A 206 -14.58 10.97 -4.16
C LYS A 206 -13.43 10.77 -3.16
N TYR A 207 -12.76 11.86 -2.78
CA TYR A 207 -11.59 11.82 -1.90
C TYR A 207 -11.91 12.00 -0.41
N ARG A 208 -13.18 12.06 -0.03
CA ARG A 208 -13.64 12.19 1.36
C ARG A 208 -12.98 11.18 2.31
N ILE A 209 -12.72 9.97 1.83
CA ILE A 209 -12.10 8.92 2.64
C ILE A 209 -10.70 9.31 3.18
N LEU A 210 -10.01 10.28 2.56
CA LEU A 210 -8.70 10.74 2.99
C LEU A 210 -8.75 11.54 4.31
N ALA A 211 -9.91 12.12 4.65
CA ALA A 211 -10.09 12.80 5.93
C ALA A 211 -9.85 11.86 7.13
N ASP A 212 -10.21 10.58 6.97
CA ASP A 212 -10.10 9.57 8.03
C ASP A 212 -8.87 8.65 7.84
N ALA A 213 -7.94 9.00 6.93
CA ALA A 213 -6.78 8.16 6.61
C ALA A 213 -5.99 7.69 7.86
N PRO A 214 -5.76 8.51 8.90
CA PRO A 214 -5.10 8.05 10.12
C PRO A 214 -5.81 6.91 10.84
N SER A 215 -7.14 6.79 10.71
CA SER A 215 -7.94 5.78 11.40
C SER A 215 -7.81 4.37 10.80
N TRP A 216 -7.38 4.26 9.54
CA TRP A 216 -7.28 2.99 8.82
C TRP A 216 -5.92 2.73 8.17
N SER A 217 -4.93 3.60 8.41
CA SER A 217 -3.56 3.45 7.92
C SER A 217 -2.54 3.40 9.06
N THR A 218 -1.37 2.88 8.78
CA THR A 218 -0.30 2.74 9.76
C THR A 218 1.08 2.84 9.12
N ASN A 219 2.13 2.81 9.94
CA ASN A 219 3.51 2.78 9.48
C ASN A 219 3.91 1.37 8.99
N ILE A 220 5.00 1.30 8.23
CA ILE A 220 5.52 0.06 7.64
C ILE A 220 5.96 -0.98 8.70
N GLY A 221 6.28 -0.57 9.92
CA GLY A 221 6.73 -1.46 11.02
C GLY A 221 5.61 -1.94 11.93
N HIS A 222 4.35 -1.60 11.62
CA HIS A 222 3.20 -1.96 12.47
C HIS A 222 3.21 -3.44 12.94
N PRO A 223 2.85 -3.70 14.22
CA PRO A 223 2.42 -2.78 15.29
C PRO A 223 3.56 -2.03 15.99
N GLY A 224 4.80 -2.40 15.75
CA GLY A 224 5.98 -1.70 16.24
C GLY A 224 6.33 -0.47 15.38
N HIS A 225 7.48 0.11 15.65
CA HIS A 225 8.02 1.20 14.86
C HIS A 225 8.70 0.70 13.59
N ALA A 226 8.72 1.55 12.55
CA ALA A 226 9.59 1.31 11.40
C ALA A 226 11.06 1.25 11.87
N ASN A 227 11.78 0.24 11.43
CA ASN A 227 13.17 0.01 11.81
C ASN A 227 13.98 -0.57 10.64
N ALA A 228 15.28 -0.72 10.84
CA ALA A 228 16.20 -1.15 9.80
C ALA A 228 15.92 -2.57 9.28
N ALA A 229 15.50 -3.50 10.16
CA ALA A 229 15.20 -4.87 9.76
C ALA A 229 13.97 -4.93 8.84
N VAL A 230 12.89 -4.23 9.20
CA VAL A 230 11.68 -4.14 8.35
C VAL A 230 12.00 -3.49 7.01
N MET A 231 12.84 -2.45 7.00
CA MET A 231 13.25 -1.80 5.75
C MET A 231 14.11 -2.70 4.87
N ASP A 232 14.98 -3.53 5.44
CA ASP A 232 15.73 -4.52 4.67
C ASP A 232 14.84 -5.61 4.09
N VAL A 233 13.84 -6.10 4.85
CA VAL A 233 12.82 -7.03 4.34
C VAL A 233 12.06 -6.39 3.17
N PHE A 234 11.68 -5.11 3.31
CA PHE A 234 11.02 -4.34 2.26
C PHE A 234 11.88 -4.18 1.02
N ASN A 235 13.12 -3.74 1.17
CA ASN A 235 14.05 -3.48 0.06
C ASN A 235 14.46 -4.75 -0.69
N GLN A 236 14.45 -5.91 -0.02
CA GLN A 236 14.70 -7.21 -0.63
C GLN A 236 13.43 -7.84 -1.21
N PHE A 237 12.27 -7.18 -1.11
CA PHE A 237 10.97 -7.63 -1.62
C PHE A 237 10.58 -9.03 -1.11
N LEU A 238 10.89 -9.35 0.16
CA LEU A 238 10.64 -10.70 0.68
C LEU A 238 9.16 -11.01 0.82
N VAL A 239 8.32 -9.99 1.09
CA VAL A 239 6.86 -10.17 1.13
C VAL A 239 6.30 -10.48 -0.27
N PRO A 240 6.52 -9.69 -1.32
CA PRO A 240 6.09 -10.06 -2.67
C PRO A 240 6.59 -11.42 -3.13
N LYS A 241 7.84 -11.77 -2.86
CA LYS A 241 8.40 -13.10 -3.19
C LYS A 241 7.64 -14.25 -2.52
N MET A 242 7.28 -14.09 -1.25
CA MET A 242 6.47 -15.06 -0.51
C MET A 242 5.11 -15.27 -1.17
N PHE A 243 4.41 -14.20 -1.49
CA PHE A 243 3.11 -14.27 -2.16
C PHE A 243 3.23 -14.84 -3.58
N ALA A 244 4.26 -14.47 -4.34
CA ALA A 244 4.49 -14.96 -5.70
C ALA A 244 4.72 -16.47 -5.73
N ALA A 245 5.54 -17.01 -4.82
CA ALA A 245 5.81 -18.45 -4.76
C ALA A 245 4.52 -19.28 -4.55
N ALA A 246 3.63 -18.80 -3.68
CA ALA A 246 2.34 -19.46 -3.46
C ALA A 246 1.37 -19.25 -4.64
N ALA A 247 1.28 -18.04 -5.18
CA ALA A 247 0.37 -17.73 -6.28
C ALA A 247 0.71 -18.50 -7.57
N ARG A 248 2.01 -18.68 -7.87
CA ARG A 248 2.49 -19.49 -8.98
C ARG A 248 2.35 -21.00 -8.75
N GLY A 249 2.03 -21.41 -7.53
CA GLY A 249 1.96 -22.83 -7.16
C GLY A 249 3.32 -23.52 -6.99
N GLU A 250 4.41 -22.76 -6.89
CA GLU A 250 5.76 -23.26 -6.63
C GLU A 250 5.87 -23.84 -5.22
N MET A 251 5.11 -23.31 -4.28
CA MET A 251 5.05 -23.72 -2.88
C MET A 251 3.60 -23.67 -2.38
N SER A 252 3.28 -24.47 -1.33
CA SER A 252 2.08 -24.20 -0.56
C SER A 252 2.20 -22.87 0.20
N ALA A 253 1.09 -22.30 0.66
CA ALA A 253 1.13 -21.05 1.46
C ALA A 253 1.97 -21.24 2.72
N GLU A 254 1.84 -22.38 3.40
CA GLU A 254 2.62 -22.72 4.59
C GLU A 254 4.12 -22.81 4.29
N GLN A 255 4.49 -23.42 3.16
CA GLN A 255 5.87 -23.54 2.72
C GLN A 255 6.45 -22.15 2.37
N ALA A 256 5.69 -21.31 1.64
CA ALA A 256 6.11 -19.96 1.26
C ALA A 256 6.34 -19.07 2.49
N VAL A 257 5.45 -19.13 3.48
CA VAL A 257 5.58 -18.38 4.74
C VAL A 257 6.81 -18.84 5.53
N LYS A 258 7.02 -20.15 5.65
CA LYS A 258 8.19 -20.71 6.34
C LYS A 258 9.50 -20.35 5.62
N ALA A 259 9.52 -20.35 4.30
CA ALA A 259 10.68 -19.94 3.51
C ALA A 259 10.97 -18.46 3.66
N ALA A 260 9.94 -17.61 3.72
CA ALA A 260 10.09 -16.18 3.99
C ALA A 260 10.64 -15.91 5.39
N GLU A 261 10.14 -16.59 6.43
CA GLU A 261 10.67 -16.51 7.79
C GLU A 261 12.16 -16.85 7.83
N ALA A 262 12.56 -17.93 7.17
CA ALA A 262 13.96 -18.36 7.11
C ALA A 262 14.89 -17.30 6.46
N GLN A 263 14.38 -16.54 5.50
CA GLN A 263 15.11 -15.43 4.86
C GLN A 263 15.10 -14.16 5.71
N MET A 264 14.02 -13.87 6.43
CA MET A 264 13.87 -12.67 7.26
C MET A 264 14.65 -12.79 8.58
N LYS A 265 14.74 -13.99 9.14
CA LYS A 265 15.37 -14.21 10.44
C LYS A 265 16.82 -13.67 10.52
N PRO A 266 17.75 -13.98 9.60
CA PRO A 266 19.12 -13.44 9.66
C PRO A 266 19.17 -11.92 9.53
N ILE A 267 18.18 -11.29 8.86
CA ILE A 267 18.08 -9.82 8.78
C ILE A 267 17.76 -9.24 10.16
N PHE A 268 16.75 -9.81 10.84
CA PHE A 268 16.38 -9.38 12.18
C PHE A 268 17.50 -9.64 13.20
N ASP A 269 18.16 -10.81 13.15
CA ASP A 269 19.29 -11.14 14.03
C ASP A 269 20.43 -10.12 13.83
N HIS A 270 20.80 -9.81 12.58
CA HIS A 270 21.83 -8.83 12.26
C HIS A 270 21.56 -7.45 12.87
N TRP A 271 20.35 -6.91 12.66
CA TRP A 271 20.02 -5.56 13.16
C TRP A 271 19.87 -5.52 14.69
N ARG A 272 19.49 -6.64 15.31
CA ARG A 272 19.48 -6.78 16.77
C ARG A 272 20.88 -6.77 17.34
N GLU A 273 21.82 -7.48 16.74
CA GLU A 273 23.24 -7.45 17.12
C GLU A 273 23.85 -6.04 16.99
N GLN A 274 23.35 -5.23 16.05
CA GLN A 274 23.75 -3.83 15.89
C GLN A 274 23.02 -2.86 16.86
N GLY A 275 22.14 -3.33 17.71
CA GLY A 275 21.33 -2.51 18.62
C GLY A 275 20.39 -1.54 17.91
N LYS A 276 19.85 -1.91 16.74
CA LYS A 276 18.93 -1.10 15.92
C LYS A 276 17.48 -1.56 16.00
N ILE A 277 17.24 -2.67 16.65
CA ILE A 277 15.92 -3.22 17.02
C ILE A 277 15.99 -3.94 18.36
#